data_6f50365c8d6af9e4aa6f4b1bd0aa813a
#
_entry.id   6f50365c8d6af9e4aa6f4b1bd0aa813a
#
_cell.length_a   1.000
_cell.length_b   1.000
_cell.length_c   1.000
_cell.angle_alpha   90.00
_cell.angle_beta   90.00
_cell.angle_gamma   90.00
#
_symmetry.space_group_name_H-M   'P 1'
#
loop_
_entity.id
_entity.type
_entity.pdbx_description
1 polymer ?
#
loop_
_entity_poly.entity_id
_entity_poly.type
_entity_poly.pdbx_seq_one_letter_code
_entity_poly.pdbx_strand_id
1 'polypeptide(L)'
;MSNQDAQISSALPGYITGATPNPAANRAPWYKNTAPTYAGIFLWFVFWQDAVLSNDKGGGLSHGIGMALLGLIIAAVICHFLFYLVPGMLGMKTGLPLYIVGTSTFGAAGGFILPGFLMGLLQFGWLGVNAYFSSLLLAPTLHVKAEILMVIWGALAAFVGLKGIQYVAKVATYLPLIPIAVLLIMLFKTVGGLGSFDAQKLADTHSALAGYANPPLAGFSTEALINGGVLGLLITYVVGFFATAGAAGVDFGTNSRDARDVRMGGLVGVALAIVLTAGISTLIVAGAHGSKEYGPKIEAAAEAAVEKAVQAIDDKAPELKKAGKTDDDIDKMKETAQTQAASEAMLRSTSLLSVVLGEKAAGILMFLLALAAFPPACFSSFIAANSFKTTLPKVNPFISVGIGAAVSIILAVTGTVASAIGVFVIIGASFGPICGAMLVDYWLAGKKWSGPRAGFNPAGWIAWALGFCVGIFKTLTGYDMPAAPVAAFVVGAVVYFICMKIGLASKVVPLPAANQPSNA
;
A
#
# COMPACT_ATOMS: atom_id res chain seq x y z
N MET A 1 -26.65 -2.73 37.20
CA MET A 1 -25.89 -3.77 36.49
C MET A 1 -26.33 -5.11 37.05
N SER A 2 -26.79 -6.04 36.22
CA SER A 2 -27.12 -7.40 36.66
C SER A 2 -25.83 -8.13 37.09
N ASN A 3 -25.92 -9.18 37.92
CA ASN A 3 -24.77 -10.02 38.29
C ASN A 3 -24.09 -10.63 37.04
N GLN A 4 -24.85 -10.80 35.97
CA GLN A 4 -24.39 -11.30 34.69
C GLN A 4 -23.54 -10.23 33.95
N ASP A 5 -23.94 -8.95 33.98
CA ASP A 5 -23.16 -7.84 33.41
C ASP A 5 -21.84 -7.62 34.16
N ALA A 6 -21.82 -7.84 35.46
CA ALA A 6 -20.61 -7.75 36.25
C ALA A 6 -19.62 -8.89 35.95
N GLN A 7 -20.09 -10.13 35.72
CA GLN A 7 -19.26 -11.26 35.31
C GLN A 7 -18.73 -11.11 33.89
N ILE A 8 -19.51 -10.58 32.95
CA ILE A 8 -19.12 -10.30 31.58
C ILE A 8 -18.05 -9.18 31.55
N SER A 9 -18.26 -8.13 32.34
CA SER A 9 -17.32 -7.01 32.50
C SER A 9 -15.96 -7.44 33.04
N SER A 10 -15.90 -8.50 33.87
CA SER A 10 -14.64 -9.06 34.37
C SER A 10 -13.90 -9.97 33.37
N ALA A 11 -14.61 -10.49 32.36
CA ALA A 11 -14.07 -11.41 31.36
C ALA A 11 -13.48 -10.72 30.11
N LEU A 12 -13.87 -9.47 29.84
CA LEU A 12 -13.41 -8.69 28.68
C LEU A 12 -12.57 -7.48 29.11
N PRO A 13 -11.49 -7.17 28.37
CA PRO A 13 -10.70 -5.95 28.60
C PRO A 13 -11.56 -4.67 28.49
N GLY A 14 -11.21 -3.65 29.29
CA GLY A 14 -11.95 -2.39 29.36
C GLY A 14 -12.07 -1.64 28.02
N TYR A 15 -11.13 -1.83 27.10
CA TYR A 15 -11.19 -1.22 25.77
C TYR A 15 -12.32 -1.80 24.89
N ILE A 16 -12.76 -3.05 25.15
CA ILE A 16 -13.92 -3.65 24.48
C ILE A 16 -15.21 -3.21 25.16
N THR A 17 -15.27 -3.29 26.50
CA THR A 17 -16.47 -2.94 27.26
C THR A 17 -16.77 -1.44 27.27
N GLY A 18 -15.78 -0.59 27.00
CA GLY A 18 -15.94 0.86 26.85
C GLY A 18 -16.15 1.34 25.41
N ALA A 19 -16.11 0.43 24.43
CA ALA A 19 -16.28 0.82 23.02
C ALA A 19 -17.75 1.15 22.72
N THR A 20 -17.99 2.33 22.16
CA THR A 20 -19.33 2.79 21.75
C THR A 20 -19.46 2.78 20.23
N PRO A 21 -20.53 2.16 19.68
CA PRO A 21 -20.78 2.21 18.25
C PRO A 21 -20.97 3.63 17.73
N ASN A 22 -20.46 3.93 16.54
CA ASN A 22 -20.70 5.20 15.88
C ASN A 22 -22.20 5.36 15.58
N PRO A 23 -22.88 6.40 16.12
CA PRO A 23 -24.33 6.56 15.97
C PRO A 23 -24.71 6.87 14.52
N ALA A 24 -25.94 6.48 14.14
CA ALA A 24 -26.46 6.67 12.78
C ALA A 24 -26.44 8.14 12.31
N ALA A 25 -26.61 9.09 13.25
CA ALA A 25 -26.57 10.53 12.95
C ALA A 25 -25.22 11.03 12.40
N ASN A 26 -24.13 10.33 12.70
CA ASN A 26 -22.79 10.68 12.23
C ASN A 26 -22.43 10.04 10.86
N ARG A 27 -23.33 9.23 10.31
CA ARG A 27 -23.06 8.49 9.06
C ARG A 27 -23.40 9.32 7.84
N ALA A 28 -22.58 9.18 6.79
CA ALA A 28 -22.70 9.95 5.56
C ALA A 28 -22.82 9.03 4.32
N PRO A 29 -23.39 9.52 3.21
CA PRO A 29 -23.42 8.77 1.96
C PRO A 29 -22.00 8.54 1.41
N TRP A 30 -21.82 7.44 0.67
CA TRP A 30 -20.55 6.98 0.13
C TRP A 30 -19.75 8.06 -0.63
N TYR A 31 -20.43 8.94 -1.38
CA TYR A 31 -19.80 10.01 -2.17
C TYR A 31 -19.30 11.20 -1.35
N LYS A 32 -19.70 11.31 -0.09
CA LYS A 32 -19.21 12.34 0.85
C LYS A 32 -18.12 11.83 1.80
N ASN A 33 -17.93 10.53 1.91
CA ASN A 33 -17.03 9.92 2.89
C ASN A 33 -16.13 8.87 2.25
N THR A 34 -16.63 7.66 2.05
CA THR A 34 -15.81 6.47 1.74
C THR A 34 -15.11 6.59 0.39
N ALA A 35 -15.84 6.97 -0.68
CA ALA A 35 -15.25 7.04 -2.00
C ALA A 35 -14.17 8.14 -2.14
N PRO A 36 -14.39 9.39 -1.69
CA PRO A 36 -13.32 10.40 -1.74
C PRO A 36 -12.10 10.03 -0.90
N THR A 37 -12.31 9.40 0.25
CA THR A 37 -11.20 9.00 1.12
C THR A 37 -10.32 7.94 0.45
N TYR A 38 -10.90 6.87 -0.11
CA TYR A 38 -10.14 5.85 -0.81
C TYR A 38 -9.54 6.36 -2.12
N ALA A 39 -10.29 7.14 -2.91
CA ALA A 39 -9.74 7.76 -4.11
C ALA A 39 -8.52 8.63 -3.79
N GLY A 40 -8.54 9.36 -2.67
CA GLY A 40 -7.41 10.13 -2.18
C GLY A 40 -6.17 9.27 -1.87
N ILE A 41 -6.34 8.03 -1.41
CA ILE A 41 -5.23 7.09 -1.19
C ILE A 41 -4.56 6.72 -2.51
N PHE A 42 -5.35 6.44 -3.57
CA PHE A 42 -4.82 6.08 -4.88
C PHE A 42 -4.29 7.28 -5.67
N LEU A 43 -4.72 8.48 -5.35
CA LEU A 43 -4.18 9.72 -5.93
C LEU A 43 -2.85 10.13 -5.30
N TRP A 44 -2.40 9.43 -4.28
CA TRP A 44 -1.05 9.63 -3.77
C TRP A 44 -0.05 9.20 -4.85
N PHE A 45 0.84 10.12 -5.23
CA PHE A 45 1.70 9.95 -6.40
C PHE A 45 2.57 8.69 -6.36
N VAL A 46 2.97 8.18 -5.18
CA VAL A 46 3.75 6.95 -5.04
C VAL A 46 3.04 5.75 -5.66
N PHE A 47 1.70 5.69 -5.57
CA PHE A 47 0.95 4.61 -6.17
C PHE A 47 1.06 4.63 -7.70
N TRP A 48 0.73 5.74 -8.34
CA TRP A 48 0.68 5.79 -9.80
C TRP A 48 2.05 6.00 -10.47
N GLN A 49 3.04 6.58 -9.77
CA GLN A 49 4.38 6.71 -10.36
C GLN A 49 5.07 5.35 -10.53
N ASP A 50 4.82 4.39 -9.61
CA ASP A 50 5.43 3.08 -9.62
C ASP A 50 4.52 1.98 -10.19
N ALA A 51 3.27 2.29 -10.58
CA ALA A 51 2.31 1.30 -11.06
C ALA A 51 2.77 0.53 -12.31
N VAL A 52 3.64 1.13 -13.11
CA VAL A 52 4.23 0.52 -14.31
C VAL A 52 5.61 -0.05 -14.03
N LEU A 53 6.24 0.42 -12.94
CA LEU A 53 7.58 0.00 -12.55
C LEU A 53 7.57 -1.46 -12.09
N SER A 54 8.56 -2.20 -12.53
CA SER A 54 8.79 -3.55 -12.09
C SER A 54 10.27 -3.74 -11.83
N ASN A 55 10.59 -4.63 -10.90
CA ASN A 55 11.95 -5.15 -10.77
C ASN A 55 12.23 -6.23 -11.83
N ASP A 56 11.28 -6.45 -12.73
CA ASP A 56 11.35 -7.45 -13.78
C ASP A 56 11.56 -6.80 -15.14
N LYS A 57 11.98 -7.58 -16.09
CA LYS A 57 12.43 -7.21 -17.44
C LYS A 57 11.34 -6.43 -18.19
N GLY A 58 11.48 -5.10 -18.26
CA GLY A 58 10.56 -4.21 -18.99
C GLY A 58 9.28 -3.79 -18.26
N GLY A 59 9.14 -4.13 -16.98
CA GLY A 59 8.03 -3.63 -16.16
C GLY A 59 6.65 -4.16 -16.50
N GLY A 60 5.62 -3.53 -15.93
CA GLY A 60 4.23 -3.87 -16.14
C GLY A 60 3.75 -3.81 -17.59
N LEU A 61 4.45 -3.05 -18.44
CA LEU A 61 4.15 -2.89 -19.88
C LEU A 61 4.88 -3.90 -20.78
N SER A 62 5.77 -4.75 -20.25
CA SER A 62 6.57 -5.69 -21.07
C SER A 62 5.73 -6.63 -21.94
N HIS A 63 4.50 -6.91 -21.54
CA HIS A 63 3.52 -7.73 -22.28
C HIS A 63 2.40 -6.90 -22.92
N GLY A 64 2.61 -5.61 -23.09
CA GLY A 64 1.69 -4.68 -23.73
C GLY A 64 0.65 -4.06 -22.82
N ILE A 65 0.00 -3.02 -23.35
CA ILE A 65 -1.00 -2.21 -22.63
C ILE A 65 -2.18 -3.07 -22.15
N GLY A 66 -2.67 -3.99 -23.02
CA GLY A 66 -3.82 -4.83 -22.70
C GLY A 66 -3.59 -5.72 -21.48
N MET A 67 -2.39 -6.34 -21.35
CA MET A 67 -2.01 -7.17 -20.23
C MET A 67 -1.86 -6.33 -18.95
N ALA A 68 -1.24 -5.17 -19.06
CA ALA A 68 -1.09 -4.25 -17.94
C ALA A 68 -2.45 -3.80 -17.38
N LEU A 69 -3.36 -3.34 -18.23
CA LEU A 69 -4.72 -2.93 -17.82
C LEU A 69 -5.54 -4.10 -17.26
N LEU A 70 -5.42 -5.30 -17.84
CA LEU A 70 -6.06 -6.50 -17.31
C LEU A 70 -5.58 -6.82 -15.89
N GLY A 71 -4.28 -6.76 -15.65
CA GLY A 71 -3.69 -6.97 -14.32
C GLY A 71 -4.22 -5.96 -13.30
N LEU A 72 -4.30 -4.69 -13.67
CA LEU A 72 -4.85 -3.63 -12.82
C LEU A 72 -6.35 -3.84 -12.52
N ILE A 73 -7.15 -4.24 -13.51
CA ILE A 73 -8.58 -4.53 -13.33
C ILE A 73 -8.77 -5.73 -12.39
N ILE A 74 -8.02 -6.81 -12.59
CA ILE A 74 -8.07 -7.97 -11.71
C ILE A 74 -7.69 -7.58 -10.28
N ALA A 75 -6.60 -6.84 -10.10
CA ALA A 75 -6.17 -6.36 -8.79
C ALA A 75 -7.22 -5.46 -8.13
N ALA A 76 -7.85 -4.56 -8.89
CA ALA A 76 -8.92 -3.68 -8.42
C ALA A 76 -10.15 -4.45 -7.93
N VAL A 77 -10.54 -5.49 -8.68
CA VAL A 77 -11.64 -6.41 -8.30
C VAL A 77 -11.28 -7.17 -7.02
N ILE A 78 -10.06 -7.69 -6.92
CA ILE A 78 -9.56 -8.36 -5.72
C ILE A 78 -9.58 -7.42 -4.52
N CYS A 79 -9.05 -6.21 -4.65
CA CYS A 79 -9.06 -5.20 -3.59
C CYS A 79 -10.48 -4.90 -3.10
N HIS A 80 -11.42 -4.70 -4.02
CA HIS A 80 -12.81 -4.40 -3.65
C HIS A 80 -13.51 -5.59 -2.96
N PHE A 81 -13.50 -6.77 -3.56
CA PHE A 81 -14.30 -7.90 -3.09
C PHE A 81 -13.67 -8.66 -1.92
N LEU A 82 -12.36 -8.89 -1.96
CA LEU A 82 -11.69 -9.70 -0.95
C LEU A 82 -11.20 -8.88 0.24
N PHE A 83 -10.62 -7.70 -0.02
CA PHE A 83 -9.98 -6.93 1.05
C PHE A 83 -10.88 -5.87 1.69
N TYR A 84 -11.76 -5.22 0.90
CA TYR A 84 -12.57 -4.10 1.40
C TYR A 84 -13.99 -4.46 1.80
N LEU A 85 -14.72 -5.25 0.99
CA LEU A 85 -16.18 -5.37 1.10
C LEU A 85 -16.62 -5.92 2.46
N VAL A 86 -15.99 -6.98 2.96
CA VAL A 86 -16.34 -7.59 4.25
C VAL A 86 -15.91 -6.71 5.41
N PRO A 87 -14.66 -6.18 5.49
CA PRO A 87 -14.31 -5.17 6.48
C PRO A 87 -15.29 -3.99 6.52
N GLY A 88 -15.63 -3.40 5.37
CA GLY A 88 -16.60 -2.31 5.29
C GLY A 88 -18.00 -2.67 5.79
N MET A 89 -18.49 -3.87 5.47
CA MET A 89 -19.78 -4.38 5.97
C MET A 89 -19.76 -4.60 7.48
N LEU A 90 -18.66 -5.12 8.02
CA LEU A 90 -18.48 -5.29 9.47
C LEU A 90 -18.50 -3.95 10.19
N GLY A 91 -17.77 -2.96 9.69
CA GLY A 91 -17.77 -1.60 10.25
C GLY A 91 -19.15 -0.95 10.21
N MET A 92 -19.84 -1.03 9.08
CA MET A 92 -21.19 -0.48 8.91
C MET A 92 -22.20 -1.11 9.88
N LYS A 93 -22.16 -2.44 10.03
CA LYS A 93 -23.09 -3.18 10.88
C LYS A 93 -22.82 -2.99 12.36
N THR A 94 -21.56 -2.89 12.76
CA THR A 94 -21.17 -2.78 14.17
C THR A 94 -21.06 -1.35 14.65
N GLY A 95 -20.69 -0.42 13.76
CA GLY A 95 -20.28 0.93 14.15
C GLY A 95 -18.98 0.97 14.96
N LEU A 96 -18.24 -0.17 15.04
CA LEU A 96 -17.07 -0.34 15.90
C LEU A 96 -15.78 -0.35 15.08
N PRO A 97 -14.67 0.13 15.65
CA PRO A 97 -13.38 0.20 14.94
C PRO A 97 -12.75 -1.19 14.74
N LEU A 98 -11.78 -1.25 13.83
CA LEU A 98 -11.13 -2.48 13.37
C LEU A 98 -10.58 -3.34 14.52
N TYR A 99 -9.91 -2.75 15.51
CA TYR A 99 -9.33 -3.50 16.62
C TYR A 99 -10.37 -4.14 17.57
N ILE A 100 -11.62 -3.62 17.60
CA ILE A 100 -12.73 -4.24 18.29
C ILE A 100 -13.35 -5.34 17.41
N VAL A 101 -13.65 -5.02 16.16
CA VAL A 101 -14.24 -5.98 15.22
C VAL A 101 -13.34 -7.21 15.05
N GLY A 102 -12.02 -7.02 14.98
CA GLY A 102 -11.04 -8.11 14.89
C GLY A 102 -11.01 -9.06 16.09
N THR A 103 -11.62 -8.69 17.23
CA THR A 103 -11.69 -9.58 18.40
C THR A 103 -12.53 -10.83 18.17
N SER A 104 -13.44 -10.82 17.20
CA SER A 104 -14.17 -12.02 16.78
C SER A 104 -13.26 -13.04 16.10
N THR A 105 -12.30 -12.58 15.33
CA THR A 105 -11.40 -13.41 14.56
C THR A 105 -10.16 -13.82 15.36
N PHE A 106 -9.56 -12.90 16.12
CA PHE A 106 -8.26 -13.10 16.80
C PHE A 106 -8.37 -13.25 18.32
N GLY A 107 -9.56 -13.08 18.90
CA GLY A 107 -9.81 -13.07 20.34
C GLY A 107 -9.65 -11.70 20.95
N ALA A 108 -10.16 -11.51 22.18
CA ALA A 108 -10.17 -10.23 22.88
C ALA A 108 -8.76 -9.65 23.11
N ALA A 109 -7.76 -10.49 23.35
CA ALA A 109 -6.36 -10.08 23.41
C ALA A 109 -5.73 -9.97 22.01
N GLY A 110 -6.09 -10.88 21.09
CA GLY A 110 -5.49 -10.97 19.75
C GLY A 110 -5.92 -9.87 18.80
N GLY A 111 -7.20 -9.44 18.86
CA GLY A 111 -7.71 -8.33 18.06
C GLY A 111 -7.03 -7.00 18.33
N PHE A 112 -6.54 -6.85 19.55
CA PHE A 112 -5.75 -5.73 20.00
C PHE A 112 -4.34 -5.70 19.38
N ILE A 113 -3.73 -6.88 19.20
CA ILE A 113 -2.35 -7.00 18.70
C ILE A 113 -2.30 -7.00 17.17
N LEU A 114 -3.00 -7.94 16.53
CA LEU A 114 -2.87 -8.11 15.07
C LEU A 114 -3.50 -6.97 14.28
N PRO A 115 -4.82 -6.71 14.30
CA PRO A 115 -5.36 -5.58 13.56
C PRO A 115 -5.14 -4.22 14.26
N GLY A 116 -4.86 -4.21 15.56
CA GLY A 116 -4.60 -2.99 16.32
C GLY A 116 -3.16 -2.51 16.26
N PHE A 117 -2.27 -3.16 17.02
CA PHE A 117 -0.87 -2.75 17.12
C PHE A 117 -0.11 -2.86 15.79
N LEU A 118 -0.31 -3.97 15.05
CA LEU A 118 0.35 -4.19 13.77
C LEU A 118 -0.05 -3.13 12.73
N MET A 119 -1.31 -2.65 12.75
CA MET A 119 -1.73 -1.54 11.89
C MET A 119 -0.88 -0.29 12.15
N GLY A 120 -0.69 0.07 13.41
CA GLY A 120 0.16 1.20 13.78
C GLY A 120 1.62 1.03 13.37
N LEU A 121 2.16 -0.18 13.56
CA LEU A 121 3.54 -0.49 13.20
C LEU A 121 3.80 -0.35 11.70
N LEU A 122 2.90 -0.87 10.86
CA LEU A 122 3.05 -0.78 9.40
C LEU A 122 2.88 0.65 8.85
N GLN A 123 2.23 1.56 9.61
CA GLN A 123 2.19 2.97 9.22
C GLN A 123 3.57 3.62 9.19
N PHE A 124 4.55 3.08 9.92
CA PHE A 124 5.92 3.57 9.85
C PHE A 124 6.62 3.18 8.54
N GLY A 125 6.30 2.02 7.97
CA GLY A 125 6.70 1.69 6.61
C GLY A 125 6.14 2.71 5.60
N TRP A 126 4.85 3.04 5.71
CA TRP A 126 4.19 4.05 4.87
C TRP A 126 4.80 5.46 5.02
N LEU A 127 5.12 5.87 6.25
CA LEU A 127 5.79 7.15 6.50
C LEU A 127 7.19 7.17 5.89
N GLY A 128 7.94 6.07 5.99
CA GLY A 128 9.27 5.92 5.38
C GLY A 128 9.23 6.01 3.85
N VAL A 129 8.33 5.27 3.21
CA VAL A 129 8.10 5.34 1.76
C VAL A 129 7.74 6.77 1.34
N ASN A 130 6.82 7.41 2.06
CA ASN A 130 6.42 8.79 1.76
C ASN A 130 7.60 9.77 1.90
N ALA A 131 8.35 9.70 3.00
CA ALA A 131 9.50 10.57 3.23
C ALA A 131 10.56 10.39 2.14
N TYR A 132 10.84 9.14 1.73
CA TYR A 132 11.80 8.84 0.67
C TYR A 132 11.40 9.49 -0.67
N PHE A 133 10.26 9.12 -1.22
CA PHE A 133 9.84 9.58 -2.55
C PHE A 133 9.52 11.07 -2.60
N SER A 134 8.91 11.65 -1.55
CA SER A 134 8.65 13.09 -1.50
C SER A 134 9.96 13.90 -1.49
N SER A 135 10.96 13.41 -0.76
CA SER A 135 12.27 14.07 -0.68
C SER A 135 13.02 14.00 -2.00
N LEU A 136 12.92 12.89 -2.75
CA LEU A 136 13.49 12.78 -4.09
C LEU A 136 12.87 13.77 -5.09
N LEU A 137 11.56 14.04 -4.97
CA LEU A 137 10.89 15.05 -5.80
C LEU A 137 11.28 16.49 -5.43
N LEU A 138 11.54 16.74 -4.15
CA LEU A 138 11.91 18.09 -3.65
C LEU A 138 13.39 18.43 -3.85
N ALA A 139 14.27 17.45 -3.76
CA ALA A 139 15.71 17.65 -3.75
C ALA A 139 16.24 18.45 -4.97
N PRO A 140 15.83 18.13 -6.23
CA PRO A 140 16.27 18.89 -7.40
C PRO A 140 15.80 20.34 -7.39
N THR A 141 14.57 20.60 -6.93
CA THR A 141 13.97 21.94 -6.91
C THR A 141 14.51 22.82 -5.80
N LEU A 142 14.81 22.22 -4.64
CA LEU A 142 15.31 22.95 -3.47
C LEU A 142 16.83 23.03 -3.41
N HIS A 143 17.54 22.28 -4.28
CA HIS A 143 19.00 22.15 -4.25
C HIS A 143 19.55 21.68 -2.88
N VAL A 144 18.78 20.80 -2.18
CA VAL A 144 19.14 20.23 -0.89
C VAL A 144 19.30 18.71 -1.06
N LYS A 145 20.23 18.10 -0.32
CA LYS A 145 20.40 16.64 -0.31
C LYS A 145 19.13 15.95 0.12
N ALA A 146 18.73 14.89 -0.59
CA ALA A 146 17.49 14.17 -0.34
C ALA A 146 17.42 13.60 1.09
N GLU A 147 18.54 13.13 1.63
CA GLU A 147 18.62 12.58 2.99
C GLU A 147 18.25 13.61 4.06
N ILE A 148 18.65 14.87 3.88
CA ILE A 148 18.28 15.97 4.79
C ILE A 148 16.78 16.22 4.72
N LEU A 149 16.22 16.22 3.51
CA LEU A 149 14.78 16.38 3.30
C LEU A 149 13.98 15.21 3.88
N MET A 150 14.48 13.97 3.81
CA MET A 150 13.85 12.80 4.43
C MET A 150 13.72 12.95 5.94
N VAL A 151 14.75 13.47 6.60
CA VAL A 151 14.72 13.75 8.05
C VAL A 151 13.70 14.84 8.36
N ILE A 152 13.76 15.96 7.65
CA ILE A 152 12.84 17.09 7.87
C ILE A 152 11.39 16.68 7.59
N TRP A 153 11.14 16.02 6.47
CA TRP A 153 9.81 15.59 6.04
C TRP A 153 9.20 14.58 7.00
N GLY A 154 9.96 13.53 7.37
CA GLY A 154 9.51 12.49 8.29
C GLY A 154 9.20 13.06 9.69
N ALA A 155 10.08 13.89 10.23
CA ALA A 155 9.87 14.53 11.53
C ALA A 155 8.67 15.50 11.52
N LEU A 156 8.55 16.32 10.48
CA LEU A 156 7.43 17.27 10.33
C LEU A 156 6.10 16.54 10.17
N ALA A 157 6.05 15.51 9.32
CA ALA A 157 4.84 14.71 9.12
C ALA A 157 4.40 13.98 10.40
N ALA A 158 5.36 13.45 11.17
CA ALA A 158 5.07 12.82 12.46
C ALA A 158 4.52 13.84 13.48
N PHE A 159 5.14 14.98 13.59
CA PHE A 159 4.70 16.04 14.52
C PHE A 159 3.31 16.58 14.14
N VAL A 160 3.09 16.91 12.88
CA VAL A 160 1.81 17.45 12.39
C VAL A 160 0.70 16.40 12.47
N GLY A 161 1.00 15.12 12.21
CA GLY A 161 0.07 14.03 12.41
C GLY A 161 -0.42 13.91 13.86
N LEU A 162 0.46 14.15 14.83
CA LEU A 162 0.11 14.11 16.27
C LEU A 162 -0.65 15.34 16.75
N LYS A 163 -0.30 16.53 16.29
CA LYS A 163 -0.77 17.81 16.88
C LYS A 163 -1.69 18.61 15.97
N GLY A 164 -1.56 18.47 14.67
CA GLY A 164 -2.19 19.36 13.69
C GLY A 164 -3.09 18.70 12.67
N ILE A 165 -3.47 17.41 12.88
CA ILE A 165 -4.21 16.64 11.87
C ILE A 165 -5.52 17.30 11.42
N GLN A 166 -6.20 18.06 12.28
CA GLN A 166 -7.42 18.78 11.94
C GLN A 166 -7.20 19.87 10.88
N TYR A 167 -6.01 20.47 10.83
CA TYR A 167 -5.64 21.46 9.81
C TYR A 167 -5.29 20.77 8.50
N VAL A 168 -4.55 19.67 8.60
CA VAL A 168 -4.18 18.82 7.45
C VAL A 168 -5.43 18.29 6.77
N ALA A 169 -6.43 17.82 7.53
CA ALA A 169 -7.67 17.28 6.99
C ALA A 169 -8.43 18.31 6.12
N LYS A 170 -8.40 19.60 6.48
CA LYS A 170 -9.01 20.67 5.68
C LYS A 170 -8.32 20.85 4.33
N VAL A 171 -7.00 20.83 4.32
CA VAL A 171 -6.20 21.02 3.10
C VAL A 171 -6.20 19.76 2.23
N ALA A 172 -6.22 18.57 2.85
CA ALA A 172 -6.24 17.28 2.18
C ALA A 172 -7.45 17.09 1.24
N THR A 173 -8.52 17.86 1.42
CA THR A 173 -9.69 17.83 0.52
C THR A 173 -9.35 18.37 -0.88
N TYR A 174 -8.44 19.33 -0.99
CA TYR A 174 -8.10 20.00 -2.26
C TYR A 174 -6.80 19.50 -2.89
N LEU A 175 -5.84 19.04 -2.08
CA LEU A 175 -4.53 18.61 -2.56
C LEU A 175 -4.58 17.45 -3.56
N PRO A 176 -5.52 16.48 -3.50
CA PRO A 176 -5.65 15.43 -4.51
C PRO A 176 -5.96 15.94 -5.92
N LEU A 177 -6.43 17.19 -6.08
CA LEU A 177 -6.62 17.81 -7.39
C LEU A 177 -5.29 17.99 -8.14
N ILE A 178 -4.17 18.16 -7.42
CA ILE A 178 -2.84 18.31 -8.02
C ILE A 178 -2.43 17.05 -8.78
N PRO A 179 -2.34 15.84 -8.17
CA PRO A 179 -1.99 14.64 -8.91
C PRO A 179 -3.00 14.31 -10.03
N ILE A 180 -4.29 14.59 -9.86
CA ILE A 180 -5.26 14.45 -10.96
C ILE A 180 -4.88 15.35 -12.13
N ALA A 181 -4.60 16.62 -11.88
CA ALA A 181 -4.22 17.56 -12.92
C ALA A 181 -2.92 17.13 -13.64
N VAL A 182 -1.92 16.68 -12.88
CA VAL A 182 -0.66 16.18 -13.44
C VAL A 182 -0.90 14.96 -14.33
N LEU A 183 -1.66 13.97 -13.86
CA LEU A 183 -2.01 12.78 -14.64
C LEU A 183 -2.74 13.14 -15.93
N LEU A 184 -3.71 14.05 -15.88
CA LEU A 184 -4.45 14.47 -17.07
C LEU A 184 -3.58 15.25 -18.07
N ILE A 185 -2.73 16.16 -17.59
CA ILE A 185 -1.77 16.89 -18.44
C ILE A 185 -0.83 15.92 -19.15
N MET A 186 -0.25 14.98 -18.39
CA MET A 186 0.67 13.99 -18.95
C MET A 186 -0.02 13.08 -19.96
N LEU A 187 -1.20 12.56 -19.64
CA LEU A 187 -1.99 11.73 -20.54
C LEU A 187 -2.29 12.48 -21.85
N PHE A 188 -2.74 13.73 -21.75
CA PHE A 188 -3.07 14.55 -22.93
C PHE A 188 -1.85 14.78 -23.84
N LYS A 189 -0.66 14.94 -23.24
CA LYS A 189 0.59 15.11 -23.99
C LYS A 189 1.06 13.82 -24.66
N THR A 190 0.79 12.66 -24.07
CA THR A 190 1.36 11.37 -24.51
C THR A 190 0.39 10.48 -25.27
N VAL A 191 -0.93 10.73 -25.18
CA VAL A 191 -1.98 9.88 -25.78
C VAL A 191 -1.79 9.60 -27.27
N GLY A 192 -1.24 10.57 -28.03
CA GLY A 192 -0.96 10.42 -29.45
C GLY A 192 0.04 9.31 -29.80
N GLY A 193 0.88 8.91 -28.85
CA GLY A 193 1.86 7.83 -29.04
C GLY A 193 1.31 6.42 -28.79
N LEU A 194 0.10 6.28 -28.19
CA LEU A 194 -0.44 4.97 -27.82
C LEU A 194 -0.58 4.01 -29.01
N GLY A 195 -0.96 4.52 -30.19
CA GLY A 195 -1.12 3.71 -31.40
C GLY A 195 0.19 3.19 -31.99
N SER A 196 1.31 3.74 -31.58
CA SER A 196 2.67 3.35 -32.03
C SER A 196 3.49 2.70 -30.90
N PHE A 197 2.87 2.39 -29.78
CA PHE A 197 3.57 1.74 -28.67
C PHE A 197 3.91 0.30 -29.03
N ASP A 198 5.18 -0.05 -28.86
CA ASP A 198 5.72 -1.40 -29.06
C ASP A 198 6.29 -1.93 -27.74
N ALA A 199 5.61 -2.95 -27.19
CA ALA A 199 6.00 -3.55 -25.92
C ALA A 199 7.30 -4.35 -26.03
N GLN A 200 7.58 -4.98 -27.20
CA GLN A 200 8.82 -5.71 -27.42
C GLN A 200 10.00 -4.73 -27.46
N LYS A 201 9.87 -3.64 -28.23
CA LYS A 201 10.90 -2.59 -28.25
C LYS A 201 11.18 -2.04 -26.86
N LEU A 202 10.15 -1.77 -26.07
CA LEU A 202 10.32 -1.31 -24.68
C LEU A 202 11.10 -2.34 -23.84
N ALA A 203 10.71 -3.60 -23.94
CA ALA A 203 11.34 -4.70 -23.17
C ALA A 203 12.80 -4.90 -23.58
N ASP A 204 13.10 -4.86 -24.88
CA ASP A 204 14.46 -5.00 -25.41
C ASP A 204 15.36 -3.83 -24.98
N THR A 205 14.88 -2.60 -25.14
CA THR A 205 15.62 -1.39 -24.74
C THR A 205 15.85 -1.39 -23.22
N HIS A 206 14.83 -1.69 -22.41
CA HIS A 206 14.98 -1.76 -20.97
C HIS A 206 15.98 -2.86 -20.55
N SER A 207 15.90 -4.04 -21.18
CA SER A 207 16.79 -5.16 -20.86
C SER A 207 18.24 -4.86 -21.22
N ALA A 208 18.46 -4.22 -22.36
CA ALA A 208 19.81 -3.79 -22.76
C ALA A 208 20.39 -2.78 -21.77
N LEU A 209 19.62 -1.77 -21.36
CA LEU A 209 20.05 -0.77 -20.39
C LEU A 209 20.23 -1.34 -18.98
N ALA A 210 19.38 -2.27 -18.59
CA ALA A 210 19.43 -2.95 -17.28
C ALA A 210 20.50 -4.05 -17.19
N GLY A 211 21.17 -4.38 -18.30
CA GLY A 211 22.21 -5.42 -18.34
C GLY A 211 21.67 -6.85 -18.37
N TYR A 212 20.42 -7.07 -18.73
CA TYR A 212 19.86 -8.42 -18.83
C TYR A 212 20.28 -9.13 -20.14
N ALA A 213 20.71 -10.40 -20.02
CA ALA A 213 21.13 -11.19 -21.18
C ALA A 213 19.98 -11.60 -22.12
N ASN A 214 18.76 -11.78 -21.57
CA ASN A 214 17.59 -12.22 -22.32
C ASN A 214 16.40 -11.32 -22.00
N PRO A 215 15.92 -10.51 -22.96
CA PRO A 215 14.73 -9.70 -22.76
C PRO A 215 13.47 -10.57 -22.62
N PRO A 216 12.44 -10.11 -21.91
CA PRO A 216 11.16 -10.81 -21.84
C PRO A 216 10.46 -10.79 -23.20
N LEU A 217 9.61 -11.79 -23.45
CA LEU A 217 8.74 -11.82 -24.62
C LEU A 217 7.55 -10.88 -24.40
N ALA A 218 7.26 -10.02 -25.36
CA ALA A 218 6.04 -9.22 -25.40
C ALA A 218 4.83 -10.09 -25.77
N GLY A 219 3.64 -9.69 -25.29
CA GLY A 219 2.38 -10.32 -25.63
C GLY A 219 1.84 -11.29 -24.55
N PHE A 220 0.80 -12.01 -24.91
CA PHE A 220 0.10 -12.95 -24.03
C PHE A 220 0.86 -14.27 -24.02
N SER A 221 1.59 -14.57 -22.93
CA SER A 221 2.26 -15.85 -22.77
C SER A 221 1.64 -16.67 -21.62
N THR A 222 1.71 -17.99 -21.73
CA THR A 222 1.27 -18.91 -20.67
C THR A 222 2.10 -18.68 -19.39
N GLU A 223 3.35 -18.29 -19.54
CA GLU A 223 4.26 -17.97 -18.44
C GLU A 223 3.80 -16.74 -17.65
N ALA A 224 3.29 -15.70 -18.34
CA ALA A 224 2.70 -14.53 -17.68
C ALA A 224 1.47 -14.87 -16.83
N LEU A 225 0.74 -15.91 -17.18
CA LEU A 225 -0.44 -16.37 -16.44
C LEU A 225 -0.08 -17.37 -15.32
N ILE A 226 0.78 -18.33 -15.60
CA ILE A 226 1.05 -19.46 -14.69
C ILE A 226 2.12 -19.12 -13.65
N ASN A 227 3.20 -18.49 -14.06
CA ASN A 227 4.32 -18.12 -13.17
C ASN A 227 4.17 -16.75 -12.52
N GLY A 228 2.97 -16.16 -12.64
CA GLY A 228 2.66 -14.86 -12.05
C GLY A 228 3.20 -13.67 -12.83
N GLY A 229 4.19 -13.79 -13.71
CA GLY A 229 4.70 -12.77 -14.61
C GLY A 229 4.22 -11.33 -14.32
N VAL A 230 3.84 -10.59 -15.35
CA VAL A 230 3.29 -9.22 -15.22
C VAL A 230 1.98 -9.17 -14.41
N LEU A 231 1.11 -10.17 -14.55
CA LEU A 231 -0.14 -10.19 -13.78
C LEU A 231 0.12 -10.37 -12.28
N GLY A 232 0.95 -11.35 -11.92
CA GLY A 232 1.33 -11.61 -10.53
C GLY A 232 2.01 -10.41 -9.89
N LEU A 233 2.85 -9.71 -10.65
CA LEU A 233 3.54 -8.50 -10.22
C LEU A 233 2.56 -7.35 -9.94
N LEU A 234 1.69 -7.02 -10.90
CA LEU A 234 0.71 -5.95 -10.75
C LEU A 234 -0.28 -6.24 -9.63
N ILE A 235 -0.73 -7.50 -9.49
CA ILE A 235 -1.57 -7.93 -8.37
C ILE A 235 -0.80 -7.76 -7.05
N THR A 236 0.46 -8.19 -6.98
CA THR A 236 1.28 -8.05 -5.77
C THR A 236 1.44 -6.58 -5.38
N TYR A 237 1.76 -5.72 -6.35
CA TYR A 237 1.91 -4.29 -6.11
C TYR A 237 0.61 -3.65 -5.60
N VAL A 238 -0.48 -3.79 -6.34
CA VAL A 238 -1.75 -3.10 -6.05
C VAL A 238 -2.42 -3.65 -4.79
N VAL A 239 -2.49 -4.98 -4.64
CA VAL A 239 -3.11 -5.61 -3.46
C VAL A 239 -2.25 -5.41 -2.22
N GLY A 240 -0.92 -5.50 -2.35
CA GLY A 240 0.01 -5.20 -1.26
C GLY A 240 -0.12 -3.76 -0.78
N PHE A 241 -0.13 -2.79 -1.71
CA PHE A 241 -0.40 -1.38 -1.43
C PHE A 241 -1.71 -1.21 -0.66
N PHE A 242 -2.76 -1.91 -1.05
CA PHE A 242 -4.11 -1.72 -0.51
C PHE A 242 -4.40 -2.50 0.77
N ALA A 243 -3.66 -3.53 1.12
CA ALA A 243 -4.05 -4.51 2.15
C ALA A 243 -4.37 -3.87 3.53
N THR A 244 -3.58 -2.90 4.00
CA THR A 244 -3.89 -2.16 5.24
C THR A 244 -5.11 -1.27 5.08
N ALA A 245 -5.24 -0.58 3.95
CA ALA A 245 -6.39 0.27 3.66
C ALA A 245 -7.68 -0.56 3.51
N GLY A 246 -7.58 -1.79 2.97
CA GLY A 246 -8.67 -2.75 2.90
C GLY A 246 -9.17 -3.15 4.28
N ALA A 247 -8.29 -3.55 5.18
CA ALA A 247 -8.64 -3.85 6.57
C ALA A 247 -9.22 -2.65 7.32
N ALA A 248 -8.66 -1.44 7.11
CA ALA A 248 -9.20 -0.17 7.61
C ALA A 248 -10.60 0.16 7.05
N GLY A 249 -11.07 -0.62 6.07
CA GLY A 249 -12.45 -0.59 5.60
C GLY A 249 -13.48 -0.76 6.72
N VAL A 250 -13.11 -1.42 7.83
CA VAL A 250 -13.93 -1.46 9.05
C VAL A 250 -14.16 -0.04 9.57
N ASP A 251 -13.09 0.73 9.78
CA ASP A 251 -13.18 2.09 10.34
C ASP A 251 -13.94 3.04 9.41
N PHE A 252 -13.71 2.95 8.09
CA PHE A 252 -14.48 3.73 7.10
C PHE A 252 -15.93 3.28 7.02
N GLY A 253 -16.19 1.98 7.15
CA GLY A 253 -17.52 1.39 7.17
C GLY A 253 -18.39 1.91 8.32
N THR A 254 -17.79 2.24 9.48
CA THR A 254 -18.54 2.83 10.62
C THR A 254 -19.31 4.09 10.24
N ASN A 255 -18.83 4.82 9.25
CA ASN A 255 -19.42 6.06 8.77
C ASN A 255 -20.41 5.86 7.59
N SER A 256 -20.61 4.62 7.12
CA SER A 256 -21.55 4.29 6.05
C SER A 256 -22.96 4.09 6.62
N ARG A 257 -23.98 4.61 5.93
CA ARG A 257 -25.39 4.54 6.38
C ARG A 257 -25.95 3.13 6.22
N ASP A 258 -25.62 2.49 5.08
CA ASP A 258 -26.18 1.20 4.70
C ASP A 258 -25.20 0.38 3.82
N ALA A 259 -25.62 -0.83 3.44
CA ALA A 259 -24.84 -1.73 2.62
C ALA A 259 -24.59 -1.20 1.19
N ARG A 260 -25.47 -0.33 0.66
CA ARG A 260 -25.28 0.32 -0.65
C ARG A 260 -24.13 1.31 -0.56
N ASP A 261 -24.05 2.10 0.51
CA ASP A 261 -22.95 3.04 0.72
C ASP A 261 -21.61 2.32 0.82
N VAL A 262 -21.54 1.16 1.48
CA VAL A 262 -20.33 0.33 1.50
C VAL A 262 -19.97 -0.16 0.10
N ARG A 263 -20.91 -0.77 -0.63
CA ARG A 263 -20.66 -1.33 -1.97
C ARG A 263 -20.21 -0.25 -2.96
N MET A 264 -20.95 0.87 -3.02
CA MET A 264 -20.66 1.96 -3.94
C MET A 264 -19.37 2.70 -3.56
N GLY A 265 -19.14 2.89 -2.26
CA GLY A 265 -17.89 3.47 -1.76
C GLY A 265 -16.66 2.68 -2.16
N GLY A 266 -16.73 1.34 -2.09
CA GLY A 266 -15.66 0.47 -2.55
C GLY A 266 -15.56 0.37 -4.08
N LEU A 267 -16.70 0.27 -4.79
CA LEU A 267 -16.66 0.19 -6.25
C LEU A 267 -16.05 1.45 -6.88
N VAL A 268 -16.44 2.63 -6.40
CA VAL A 268 -15.96 3.91 -6.96
C VAL A 268 -14.62 4.31 -6.32
N GLY A 269 -14.52 4.25 -4.97
CA GLY A 269 -13.34 4.72 -4.26
C GLY A 269 -12.16 3.76 -4.30
N VAL A 270 -12.41 2.45 -4.47
CA VAL A 270 -11.34 1.45 -4.56
C VAL A 270 -11.17 0.98 -6.01
N ALA A 271 -12.14 0.23 -6.55
CA ALA A 271 -11.93 -0.44 -7.84
C ALA A 271 -11.74 0.56 -8.99
N LEU A 272 -12.66 1.51 -9.16
CA LEU A 272 -12.56 2.51 -10.22
C LEU A 272 -11.35 3.43 -10.02
N ALA A 273 -11.05 3.83 -8.79
CA ALA A 273 -9.91 4.69 -8.51
C ALA A 273 -8.57 4.02 -8.85
N ILE A 274 -8.39 2.72 -8.54
CA ILE A 274 -7.21 1.95 -8.95
C ILE A 274 -7.06 1.96 -10.47
N VAL A 275 -8.14 1.58 -11.18
CA VAL A 275 -8.11 1.48 -12.66
C VAL A 275 -7.83 2.84 -13.30
N LEU A 276 -8.40 3.91 -12.77
CA LEU A 276 -8.17 5.25 -13.33
C LEU A 276 -6.75 5.74 -13.04
N THR A 277 -6.30 5.71 -11.79
CA THR A 277 -5.00 6.28 -11.43
C THR A 277 -3.83 5.48 -12.01
N ALA A 278 -3.76 4.18 -11.73
CA ALA A 278 -2.72 3.31 -12.25
C ALA A 278 -2.86 3.07 -13.75
N GLY A 279 -4.08 2.96 -14.28
CA GLY A 279 -4.33 2.81 -15.71
C GLY A 279 -3.89 4.04 -16.50
N ILE A 280 -4.22 5.25 -16.04
CA ILE A 280 -3.74 6.49 -16.69
C ILE A 280 -2.20 6.57 -16.62
N SER A 281 -1.59 6.22 -15.48
CA SER A 281 -0.14 6.17 -15.36
C SER A 281 0.49 5.21 -16.38
N THR A 282 -0.09 4.02 -16.53
CA THR A 282 0.33 3.02 -17.53
C THR A 282 0.21 3.56 -18.96
N LEU A 283 -0.91 4.23 -19.28
CA LEU A 283 -1.12 4.84 -20.59
C LEU A 283 -0.15 6.01 -20.86
N ILE A 284 0.19 6.80 -19.84
CA ILE A 284 1.19 7.87 -19.97
C ILE A 284 2.54 7.29 -20.39
N VAL A 285 3.01 6.24 -19.71
CA VAL A 285 4.31 5.62 -20.03
C VAL A 285 4.27 5.01 -21.42
N ALA A 286 3.24 4.22 -21.74
CA ALA A 286 3.10 3.61 -23.07
C ALA A 286 3.03 4.68 -24.19
N GLY A 287 2.24 5.72 -23.99
CA GLY A 287 2.09 6.80 -24.96
C GLY A 287 3.38 7.63 -25.13
N ALA A 288 4.14 7.85 -24.06
CA ALA A 288 5.43 8.53 -24.13
C ALA A 288 6.46 7.72 -24.93
N HIS A 289 6.57 6.41 -24.68
CA HIS A 289 7.46 5.53 -25.44
C HIS A 289 7.05 5.36 -26.90
N GLY A 290 5.75 5.30 -27.21
CA GLY A 290 5.28 5.23 -28.61
C GLY A 290 5.34 6.57 -29.36
N SER A 291 5.62 7.68 -28.67
CA SER A 291 5.75 8.99 -29.30
C SER A 291 7.05 9.13 -30.07
N LYS A 292 6.94 9.59 -31.34
CA LYS A 292 8.12 9.90 -32.16
C LYS A 292 8.99 11.03 -31.58
N GLU A 293 8.38 11.90 -30.78
CA GLU A 293 9.07 13.01 -30.12
C GLU A 293 9.71 12.60 -28.81
N TYR A 294 8.96 11.87 -27.94
CA TYR A 294 9.41 11.59 -26.58
C TYR A 294 10.19 10.28 -26.46
N GLY A 295 9.86 9.24 -27.26
CA GLY A 295 10.53 7.94 -27.19
C GLY A 295 12.06 8.04 -27.24
N PRO A 296 12.67 8.66 -28.28
CA PRO A 296 14.12 8.82 -28.36
C PRO A 296 14.71 9.63 -27.19
N LYS A 297 13.99 10.63 -26.70
CA LYS A 297 14.43 11.44 -25.55
C LYS A 297 14.44 10.64 -24.26
N ILE A 298 13.46 9.72 -24.09
CA ILE A 298 13.40 8.83 -22.93
C ILE A 298 14.57 7.84 -22.97
N GLU A 299 14.83 7.23 -24.12
CA GLU A 299 15.96 6.31 -24.32
C GLU A 299 17.29 7.02 -23.95
N ALA A 300 17.56 8.20 -24.50
CA ALA A 300 18.76 8.97 -24.18
C ALA A 300 18.85 9.39 -22.69
N ALA A 301 17.72 9.78 -22.08
CA ALA A 301 17.69 10.12 -20.67
C ALA A 301 17.96 8.89 -19.78
N ALA A 302 17.48 7.72 -20.17
CA ALA A 302 17.72 6.48 -19.47
C ALA A 302 19.19 6.03 -19.58
N GLU A 303 19.79 6.13 -20.76
CA GLU A 303 21.23 5.89 -20.95
C GLU A 303 22.08 6.77 -20.02
N ALA A 304 21.82 8.08 -20.01
CA ALA A 304 22.53 9.01 -19.13
C ALA A 304 22.31 8.72 -17.64
N ALA A 305 21.10 8.28 -17.26
CA ALA A 305 20.80 7.92 -15.88
C ALA A 305 21.56 6.65 -15.45
N VAL A 306 21.64 5.66 -16.32
CA VAL A 306 22.39 4.41 -16.11
C VAL A 306 23.88 4.70 -15.97
N GLU A 307 24.46 5.46 -16.91
CA GLU A 307 25.87 5.84 -16.87
C GLU A 307 26.21 6.55 -15.55
N LYS A 308 25.40 7.52 -15.15
CA LYS A 308 25.57 8.24 -13.89
C LYS A 308 25.46 7.33 -12.67
N ALA A 309 24.55 6.36 -12.68
CA ALA A 309 24.36 5.44 -11.57
C ALA A 309 25.55 4.48 -11.41
N VAL A 310 26.08 3.96 -12.52
CA VAL A 310 27.27 3.10 -12.54
C VAL A 310 28.50 3.89 -12.09
N GLN A 311 28.71 5.09 -12.64
CA GLN A 311 29.82 5.96 -12.27
C GLN A 311 29.81 6.29 -10.77
N ALA A 312 28.63 6.52 -10.18
CA ALA A 312 28.52 6.81 -8.75
C ALA A 312 28.97 5.63 -7.85
N ILE A 313 28.85 4.39 -8.32
CA ILE A 313 29.40 3.20 -7.64
C ILE A 313 30.90 3.09 -7.88
N ASP A 314 31.38 3.37 -9.09
CA ASP A 314 32.80 3.36 -9.42
C ASP A 314 33.59 4.39 -8.58
N ASP A 315 33.06 5.60 -8.45
CA ASP A 315 33.66 6.65 -7.62
C ASP A 315 33.76 6.24 -6.14
N LYS A 316 32.81 5.43 -5.63
CA LYS A 316 32.81 4.90 -4.26
C LYS A 316 33.58 3.58 -4.11
N ALA A 317 33.98 2.93 -5.20
CA ALA A 317 34.63 1.63 -5.16
C ALA A 317 35.87 1.57 -4.22
N PRO A 318 36.75 2.61 -4.18
CA PRO A 318 37.88 2.61 -3.24
C PRO A 318 37.45 2.60 -1.77
N GLU A 319 36.37 3.30 -1.44
CA GLU A 319 35.82 3.34 -0.07
C GLU A 319 35.13 2.03 0.28
N LEU A 320 34.37 1.45 -0.66
CA LEU A 320 33.70 0.17 -0.50
C LEU A 320 34.70 -0.97 -0.27
N LYS A 321 35.82 -0.98 -1.00
CA LYS A 321 36.92 -1.93 -0.80
C LYS A 321 37.56 -1.76 0.57
N LYS A 322 37.76 -0.53 1.06
CA LYS A 322 38.25 -0.27 2.43
C LYS A 322 37.27 -0.76 3.49
N ALA A 323 35.96 -0.75 3.18
CA ALA A 323 34.91 -1.29 4.05
C ALA A 323 34.76 -2.82 3.95
N GLY A 324 35.64 -3.51 3.24
CA GLY A 324 35.66 -4.98 3.15
C GLY A 324 34.76 -5.58 2.06
N LYS A 325 34.26 -4.76 1.14
CA LYS A 325 33.52 -5.26 -0.03
C LYS A 325 34.46 -5.85 -1.06
N THR A 326 34.08 -6.98 -1.63
CA THR A 326 34.80 -7.65 -2.73
C THR A 326 34.46 -6.99 -4.06
N ASP A 327 35.27 -7.29 -5.12
CA ASP A 327 34.97 -6.84 -6.47
C ASP A 327 33.61 -7.39 -6.95
N ASP A 328 33.28 -8.65 -6.62
CA ASP A 328 31.99 -9.28 -6.90
C ASP A 328 30.82 -8.54 -6.20
N ASP A 329 31.01 -8.08 -4.96
CA ASP A 329 30.00 -7.26 -4.26
C ASP A 329 29.79 -5.91 -4.98
N ILE A 330 30.86 -5.27 -5.44
CA ILE A 330 30.80 -3.99 -6.14
C ILE A 330 30.13 -4.16 -7.51
N ASP A 331 30.43 -5.23 -8.24
CA ASP A 331 29.81 -5.51 -9.53
C ASP A 331 28.33 -5.80 -9.38
N LYS A 332 27.90 -6.55 -8.36
CA LYS A 332 26.48 -6.72 -8.02
C LYS A 332 25.79 -5.39 -7.65
N MET A 333 26.48 -4.50 -6.94
CA MET A 333 25.96 -3.16 -6.65
C MET A 333 25.79 -2.33 -7.93
N LYS A 334 26.71 -2.42 -8.90
CA LYS A 334 26.59 -1.77 -10.19
C LYS A 334 25.40 -2.30 -10.98
N GLU A 335 25.26 -3.63 -11.08
CA GLU A 335 24.13 -4.28 -11.75
C GLU A 335 22.79 -3.85 -11.15
N THR A 336 22.70 -3.80 -9.84
CA THR A 336 21.51 -3.34 -9.13
C THR A 336 21.22 -1.86 -9.44
N ALA A 337 22.23 -0.99 -9.38
CA ALA A 337 22.09 0.42 -9.65
C ALA A 337 21.71 0.68 -11.12
N GLN A 338 22.31 -0.06 -12.06
CA GLN A 338 21.99 -0.02 -13.48
C GLN A 338 20.54 -0.40 -13.76
N THR A 339 20.09 -1.54 -13.22
CA THR A 339 18.71 -2.02 -13.36
C THR A 339 17.71 -1.02 -12.78
N GLN A 340 18.02 -0.48 -11.61
CA GLN A 340 17.15 0.51 -10.95
C GLN A 340 17.08 1.81 -11.75
N ALA A 341 18.21 2.33 -12.22
CA ALA A 341 18.26 3.56 -13.02
C ALA A 341 17.51 3.43 -14.34
N ALA A 342 17.68 2.31 -15.06
CA ALA A 342 16.94 2.01 -16.28
C ALA A 342 15.44 1.98 -16.04
N SER A 343 15.00 1.23 -15.02
CA SER A 343 13.59 1.11 -14.65
C SER A 343 12.99 2.45 -14.24
N GLU A 344 13.68 3.22 -13.40
CA GLU A 344 13.17 4.52 -12.94
C GLU A 344 13.06 5.54 -14.08
N ALA A 345 14.05 5.61 -14.95
CA ALA A 345 14.06 6.56 -16.06
C ALA A 345 13.03 6.21 -17.14
N MET A 346 12.83 4.92 -17.44
CA MET A 346 11.95 4.49 -18.54
C MET A 346 10.50 4.29 -18.09
N LEU A 347 10.25 3.75 -16.90
CA LEU A 347 8.95 3.21 -16.53
C LEU A 347 8.22 4.04 -15.47
N ARG A 348 8.92 4.87 -14.70
CA ARG A 348 8.30 5.72 -13.69
C ARG A 348 7.66 6.95 -14.34
N SER A 349 6.34 7.09 -14.22
CA SER A 349 5.60 8.18 -14.86
C SER A 349 6.04 9.58 -14.42
N THR A 350 6.52 9.73 -13.17
CA THR A 350 7.08 11.01 -12.69
C THR A 350 8.44 11.34 -13.31
N SER A 351 9.27 10.33 -13.60
CA SER A 351 10.56 10.56 -14.25
C SER A 351 10.40 11.08 -15.68
N LEU A 352 9.28 10.77 -16.33
CA LEU A 352 8.96 11.27 -17.66
C LEU A 352 8.49 12.73 -17.69
N LEU A 353 8.23 13.36 -16.55
CA LEU A 353 7.76 14.75 -16.49
C LEU A 353 8.74 15.70 -17.18
N SER A 354 10.04 15.57 -16.88
CA SER A 354 11.08 16.43 -17.49
C SER A 354 11.20 16.24 -19.00
N VAL A 355 11.08 15.01 -19.47
CA VAL A 355 11.15 14.68 -20.90
C VAL A 355 9.94 15.22 -21.67
N VAL A 356 8.74 15.13 -21.08
CA VAL A 356 7.47 15.46 -21.73
C VAL A 356 7.14 16.96 -21.60
N LEU A 357 7.43 17.57 -20.45
CA LEU A 357 7.01 18.95 -20.14
C LEU A 357 8.18 19.95 -20.09
N GLY A 358 9.43 19.45 -20.10
CA GLY A 358 10.64 20.24 -19.90
C GLY A 358 10.94 20.52 -18.42
N GLU A 359 12.20 20.78 -18.10
CA GLU A 359 12.76 20.87 -16.74
C GLU A 359 12.01 21.84 -15.81
N LYS A 360 11.68 23.05 -16.31
CA LYS A 360 11.02 24.08 -15.48
C LYS A 360 9.61 23.68 -15.04
N ALA A 361 8.79 23.19 -16.00
CA ALA A 361 7.43 22.78 -15.71
C ALA A 361 7.43 21.51 -14.83
N ALA A 362 8.30 20.55 -15.13
CA ALA A 362 8.48 19.35 -14.33
C ALA A 362 8.86 19.66 -12.88
N GLY A 363 9.82 20.56 -12.65
CA GLY A 363 10.24 20.96 -11.30
C GLY A 363 9.08 21.54 -10.48
N ILE A 364 8.27 22.43 -11.08
CA ILE A 364 7.08 22.98 -10.42
C ILE A 364 6.08 21.88 -10.08
N LEU A 365 5.79 20.98 -11.02
CA LEU A 365 4.83 19.91 -10.81
C LEU A 365 5.32 18.88 -9.78
N MET A 366 6.59 18.53 -9.79
CA MET A 366 7.21 17.65 -8.78
C MET A 366 7.11 18.27 -7.38
N PHE A 367 7.39 19.57 -7.25
CA PHE A 367 7.21 20.29 -5.98
C PHE A 367 5.75 20.24 -5.50
N LEU A 368 4.80 20.48 -6.38
CA LEU A 368 3.37 20.43 -6.05
C LEU A 368 2.91 19.00 -5.69
N LEU A 369 3.43 17.98 -6.39
CA LEU A 369 3.17 16.57 -6.07
C LEU A 369 3.70 16.20 -4.68
N ALA A 370 4.91 16.66 -4.33
CA ALA A 370 5.45 16.45 -3.00
C ALA A 370 4.55 17.11 -1.93
N LEU A 371 4.10 18.34 -2.15
CA LEU A 371 3.15 18.98 -1.24
C LEU A 371 1.84 18.18 -1.11
N ALA A 372 1.33 17.63 -2.21
CA ALA A 372 0.14 16.79 -2.19
C ALA A 372 0.35 15.47 -1.42
N ALA A 373 1.58 15.00 -1.28
CA ALA A 373 1.94 13.81 -0.52
C ALA A 373 2.07 14.06 1.01
N PHE A 374 2.12 15.30 1.45
CA PHE A 374 2.29 15.61 2.87
C PHE A 374 1.10 15.17 3.76
N PRO A 375 -0.18 15.39 3.40
CA PRO A 375 -1.30 14.89 4.18
C PRO A 375 -1.31 13.38 4.39
N PRO A 376 -1.11 12.52 3.37
CA PRO A 376 -0.98 11.07 3.58
C PRO A 376 0.10 10.69 4.60
N ALA A 377 1.26 11.36 4.59
CA ALA A 377 2.32 11.14 5.58
C ALA A 377 1.86 11.48 7.00
N CYS A 378 1.17 12.61 7.17
CA CYS A 378 0.59 13.01 8.45
C CYS A 378 -0.49 12.03 8.92
N PHE A 379 -1.34 11.53 8.01
CA PHE A 379 -2.36 10.54 8.33
C PHE A 379 -1.76 9.21 8.77
N SER A 380 -0.66 8.75 8.18
CA SER A 380 0.06 7.56 8.64
C SER A 380 0.49 7.70 10.09
N SER A 381 1.09 8.81 10.46
CA SER A 381 1.49 9.10 11.84
C SER A 381 0.29 9.21 12.79
N PHE A 382 -0.81 9.79 12.35
CA PHE A 382 -2.06 9.90 13.11
C PHE A 382 -2.71 8.53 13.35
N ILE A 383 -2.77 7.66 12.35
CA ILE A 383 -3.28 6.28 12.48
C ILE A 383 -2.40 5.50 13.46
N ALA A 384 -1.07 5.61 13.35
CA ALA A 384 -0.15 4.99 14.29
C ALA A 384 -0.38 5.49 15.73
N ALA A 385 -0.56 6.80 15.92
CA ALA A 385 -0.82 7.40 17.23
C ALA A 385 -2.11 6.85 17.87
N ASN A 386 -3.19 6.76 17.10
CA ASN A 386 -4.47 6.23 17.56
C ASN A 386 -4.36 4.73 17.91
N SER A 387 -3.68 3.96 17.07
CA SER A 387 -3.42 2.55 17.28
C SER A 387 -2.64 2.32 18.58
N PHE A 388 -1.55 3.07 18.79
CA PHE A 388 -0.72 2.93 19.99
C PHE A 388 -1.36 3.53 21.24
N LYS A 389 -2.12 4.61 21.14
CA LYS A 389 -2.89 5.12 22.28
C LYS A 389 -3.83 4.05 22.84
N THR A 390 -4.39 3.23 21.98
CA THR A 390 -5.28 2.14 22.37
C THR A 390 -4.48 0.92 22.85
N THR A 391 -3.42 0.53 22.12
CA THR A 391 -2.66 -0.69 22.41
C THR A 391 -1.59 -0.51 23.49
N LEU A 392 -1.08 0.68 23.67
CA LEU A 392 -0.09 1.04 24.67
C LEU A 392 -0.57 2.23 25.54
N PRO A 393 -1.67 2.09 26.28
CA PRO A 393 -2.33 3.23 26.95
C PRO A 393 -1.46 3.93 28.00
N LYS A 394 -0.43 3.26 28.50
CA LYS A 394 0.53 3.81 29.48
C LYS A 394 1.72 4.53 28.82
N VAL A 395 1.89 4.41 27.50
CA VAL A 395 2.99 5.05 26.76
C VAL A 395 2.49 6.34 26.13
N ASN A 396 3.22 7.42 26.36
CA ASN A 396 2.89 8.70 25.71
C ASN A 396 2.95 8.55 24.18
N PRO A 397 1.90 8.90 23.42
CA PRO A 397 1.88 8.82 21.96
C PRO A 397 3.07 9.52 21.27
N PHE A 398 3.62 10.58 21.86
CA PHE A 398 4.84 11.23 21.34
C PHE A 398 6.06 10.33 21.40
N ILE A 399 6.16 9.45 22.39
CA ILE A 399 7.27 8.50 22.50
C ILE A 399 7.09 7.39 21.47
N SER A 400 5.92 6.75 21.41
CA SER A 400 5.67 5.63 20.49
C SER A 400 5.77 6.04 19.02
N VAL A 401 5.14 7.18 18.66
CA VAL A 401 5.21 7.71 17.29
C VAL A 401 6.59 8.30 16.99
N GLY A 402 7.25 8.92 17.98
CA GLY A 402 8.62 9.43 17.81
C GLY A 402 9.63 8.33 17.49
N ILE A 403 9.56 7.19 18.18
CA ILE A 403 10.38 6.01 17.87
C ILE A 403 10.08 5.51 16.47
N GLY A 404 8.80 5.37 16.13
CA GLY A 404 8.40 4.91 14.80
C GLY A 404 8.80 5.87 13.68
N ALA A 405 8.71 7.18 13.91
CA ALA A 405 9.19 8.19 12.97
C ALA A 405 10.70 8.10 12.77
N ALA A 406 11.47 7.89 13.84
CA ALA A 406 12.92 7.65 13.74
C ALA A 406 13.23 6.41 12.90
N VAL A 407 12.51 5.30 13.12
CA VAL A 407 12.63 4.09 12.29
C VAL A 407 12.28 4.40 10.83
N SER A 408 11.17 5.10 10.57
CA SER A 408 10.76 5.50 9.22
C SER A 408 11.82 6.34 8.50
N ILE A 409 12.41 7.28 9.21
CA ILE A 409 13.49 8.15 8.69
C ILE A 409 14.73 7.33 8.39
N ILE A 410 15.13 6.41 9.27
CA ILE A 410 16.26 5.50 9.04
C ILE A 410 16.02 4.67 7.78
N LEU A 411 14.84 4.06 7.65
CA LEU A 411 14.47 3.28 6.46
C LEU A 411 14.50 4.11 5.17
N ALA A 412 14.12 5.38 5.24
CA ALA A 412 14.18 6.29 4.11
C ALA A 412 15.63 6.67 3.76
N VAL A 413 16.41 7.13 4.74
CA VAL A 413 17.79 7.59 4.54
C VAL A 413 18.73 6.45 4.08
N THR A 414 18.51 5.24 4.57
CA THR A 414 19.27 4.05 4.14
C THR A 414 18.84 3.50 2.78
N GLY A 415 17.76 4.05 2.19
CA GLY A 415 17.20 3.55 0.94
C GLY A 415 16.48 2.20 1.04
N THR A 416 16.28 1.66 2.24
CA THR A 416 15.59 0.37 2.44
C THR A 416 14.18 0.37 1.86
N VAL A 417 13.50 1.53 1.84
CA VAL A 417 12.17 1.71 1.26
C VAL A 417 12.19 2.20 -0.19
N ALA A 418 13.34 2.25 -0.84
CA ALA A 418 13.47 2.65 -2.26
C ALA A 418 12.65 1.73 -3.18
N SER A 419 12.59 0.43 -2.84
CA SER A 419 11.66 -0.52 -3.47
C SER A 419 10.33 -0.51 -2.72
N ALA A 420 9.37 0.30 -3.20
CA ALA A 420 8.02 0.35 -2.62
C ALA A 420 7.34 -1.04 -2.63
N ILE A 421 7.58 -1.85 -3.66
CA ILE A 421 7.01 -3.20 -3.75
C ILE A 421 7.48 -4.11 -2.61
N GLY A 422 8.71 -3.98 -2.13
CA GLY A 422 9.20 -4.72 -0.98
C GLY A 422 8.40 -4.42 0.30
N VAL A 423 8.08 -3.16 0.53
CA VAL A 423 7.20 -2.73 1.64
C VAL A 423 5.78 -3.27 1.44
N PHE A 424 5.24 -3.22 0.22
CA PHE A 424 3.88 -3.68 -0.08
C PHE A 424 3.74 -5.20 0.07
N VAL A 425 4.79 -5.98 -0.23
CA VAL A 425 4.81 -7.42 0.04
C VAL A 425 4.67 -7.69 1.54
N ILE A 426 5.40 -6.99 2.40
CA ILE A 426 5.31 -7.14 3.86
C ILE A 426 3.92 -6.73 4.37
N ILE A 427 3.38 -5.62 3.86
CA ILE A 427 2.03 -5.15 4.19
C ILE A 427 0.98 -6.18 3.77
N GLY A 428 1.07 -6.68 2.55
CA GLY A 428 0.18 -7.69 2.02
C GLY A 428 0.27 -9.03 2.76
N ALA A 429 1.49 -9.47 3.07
CA ALA A 429 1.74 -10.66 3.89
C ALA A 429 1.13 -10.54 5.30
N SER A 430 1.19 -9.34 5.89
CA SER A 430 0.67 -9.08 7.24
C SER A 430 -0.86 -9.02 7.27
N PHE A 431 -1.48 -8.26 6.35
CA PHE A 431 -2.92 -7.98 6.36
C PHE A 431 -3.74 -8.88 5.42
N GLY A 432 -3.12 -9.55 4.46
CA GLY A 432 -3.80 -10.57 3.63
C GLY A 432 -4.50 -11.62 4.48
N PRO A 433 -3.78 -12.36 5.33
CA PRO A 433 -4.41 -13.40 6.16
C PRO A 433 -5.39 -12.84 7.20
N ILE A 434 -5.21 -11.60 7.66
CA ILE A 434 -6.18 -10.92 8.53
C ILE A 434 -7.52 -10.77 7.80
N CYS A 435 -7.50 -10.18 6.60
CA CYS A 435 -8.71 -10.01 5.78
C CYS A 435 -9.34 -11.36 5.40
N GLY A 436 -8.53 -12.37 5.06
CA GLY A 436 -8.99 -13.71 4.74
C GLY A 436 -9.71 -14.39 5.90
N ALA A 437 -9.12 -14.36 7.10
CA ALA A 437 -9.73 -14.91 8.31
C ALA A 437 -11.02 -14.15 8.70
N MET A 438 -11.03 -12.82 8.62
CA MET A 438 -12.22 -11.99 8.88
C MET A 438 -13.36 -12.29 7.89
N LEU A 439 -13.05 -12.52 6.62
CA LEU A 439 -14.04 -12.91 5.61
C LEU A 439 -14.72 -14.21 5.99
N VAL A 440 -13.95 -15.23 6.37
CA VAL A 440 -14.49 -16.53 6.76
C VAL A 440 -15.26 -16.45 8.08
N ASP A 441 -14.75 -15.73 9.09
CA ASP A 441 -15.48 -15.52 10.35
C ASP A 441 -16.85 -14.88 10.12
N TYR A 442 -16.90 -13.84 9.27
CA TYR A 442 -18.13 -13.15 8.87
C TYR A 442 -19.13 -14.10 8.18
N TRP A 443 -18.68 -14.99 7.32
CA TRP A 443 -19.55 -15.92 6.61
C TRP A 443 -20.04 -17.03 7.53
N LEU A 444 -19.18 -17.60 8.36
CA LEU A 444 -19.55 -18.63 9.34
C LEU A 444 -20.53 -18.10 10.39
N ALA A 445 -20.47 -16.81 10.72
CA ALA A 445 -21.40 -16.12 11.60
C ALA A 445 -22.72 -15.70 10.91
N GLY A 446 -23.00 -16.14 9.68
CA GLY A 446 -24.21 -15.79 8.94
C GLY A 446 -24.22 -14.34 8.45
N LYS A 447 -23.09 -13.84 8.00
CA LYS A 447 -22.85 -12.46 7.52
C LYS A 447 -23.07 -11.42 8.63
N LYS A 448 -22.68 -11.77 9.85
CA LYS A 448 -22.73 -10.90 11.03
C LYS A 448 -21.37 -10.89 11.72
N TRP A 449 -21.18 -9.95 12.62
CA TRP A 449 -20.09 -10.00 13.56
C TRP A 449 -20.46 -10.99 14.69
N SER A 450 -19.59 -11.97 14.96
CA SER A 450 -19.86 -13.02 15.95
C SER A 450 -19.72 -12.55 17.40
N GLY A 451 -19.19 -11.34 17.62
CA GLY A 451 -18.83 -10.86 18.95
C GLY A 451 -17.39 -11.23 19.35
N PRO A 452 -16.85 -10.62 20.42
CA PRO A 452 -15.50 -10.89 20.88
C PRO A 452 -15.36 -12.33 21.38
N ARG A 453 -14.23 -12.99 21.10
CA ARG A 453 -13.87 -14.29 21.65
C ARG A 453 -12.92 -14.13 22.84
N ALA A 454 -12.97 -15.06 23.79
CA ALA A 454 -12.13 -15.02 24.99
C ALA A 454 -10.64 -15.12 24.63
N GLY A 455 -9.81 -14.33 25.29
CA GLY A 455 -8.35 -14.38 25.22
C GLY A 455 -7.79 -14.27 23.79
N PHE A 456 -6.93 -15.21 23.42
CA PHE A 456 -6.41 -15.40 22.07
C PHE A 456 -7.24 -16.48 21.37
N ASN A 457 -7.68 -16.21 20.13
CA ASN A 457 -8.36 -17.21 19.32
C ASN A 457 -7.34 -18.00 18.49
N PRO A 458 -7.02 -19.27 18.82
CA PRO A 458 -6.00 -20.04 18.12
C PRO A 458 -6.25 -20.12 16.60
N ALA A 459 -7.51 -20.25 16.18
CA ALA A 459 -7.88 -20.32 14.78
C ALA A 459 -7.37 -19.10 13.99
N GLY A 460 -7.54 -17.88 14.53
CA GLY A 460 -7.07 -16.65 13.90
C GLY A 460 -5.55 -16.55 13.86
N TRP A 461 -4.88 -16.91 14.96
CA TRP A 461 -3.43 -16.79 15.06
C TRP A 461 -2.69 -17.79 14.17
N ILE A 462 -3.14 -19.05 14.09
CA ILE A 462 -2.58 -20.06 13.19
C ILE A 462 -2.79 -19.64 11.74
N ALA A 463 -3.99 -19.16 11.41
CA ALA A 463 -4.31 -18.69 10.07
C ALA A 463 -3.42 -17.50 9.66
N TRP A 464 -3.21 -16.54 10.57
CA TRP A 464 -2.32 -15.42 10.33
C TRP A 464 -0.88 -15.85 10.15
N ALA A 465 -0.35 -16.68 11.04
CA ALA A 465 1.05 -17.09 10.99
C ALA A 465 1.39 -17.85 9.70
N LEU A 466 0.56 -18.82 9.30
CA LEU A 466 0.77 -19.57 8.07
C LEU A 466 0.59 -18.71 6.83
N GLY A 467 -0.44 -17.83 6.81
CA GLY A 467 -0.64 -16.91 5.72
C GLY A 467 0.48 -15.89 5.60
N PHE A 468 1.00 -15.37 6.71
CA PHE A 468 2.16 -14.49 6.74
C PHE A 468 3.42 -15.15 6.15
N CYS A 469 3.72 -16.40 6.57
CA CYS A 469 4.84 -17.17 5.99
C CYS A 469 4.72 -17.35 4.48
N VAL A 470 3.51 -17.60 3.97
CA VAL A 470 3.27 -17.67 2.52
C VAL A 470 3.45 -16.31 1.85
N GLY A 471 3.01 -15.23 2.50
CA GLY A 471 3.18 -13.87 1.96
C GLY A 471 4.64 -13.43 1.84
N ILE A 472 5.52 -13.88 2.75
CA ILE A 472 6.95 -13.61 2.72
C ILE A 472 7.76 -14.79 2.18
N PHE A 473 7.14 -15.70 1.41
CA PHE A 473 7.74 -16.95 0.96
C PHE A 473 9.07 -16.74 0.22
N LYS A 474 9.14 -15.73 -0.65
CA LYS A 474 10.38 -15.37 -1.35
C LYS A 474 11.51 -15.03 -0.39
N THR A 475 11.23 -14.29 0.68
CA THR A 475 12.23 -13.93 1.70
C THR A 475 12.73 -15.15 2.46
N LEU A 476 11.86 -16.14 2.68
CA LEU A 476 12.21 -17.36 3.44
C LEU A 476 12.94 -18.40 2.60
N THR A 477 12.63 -18.50 1.31
CA THR A 477 13.06 -19.63 0.45
C THR A 477 13.88 -19.22 -0.76
N GLY A 478 13.85 -17.93 -1.15
CA GLY A 478 14.41 -17.44 -2.41
C GLY A 478 13.50 -17.65 -3.64
N TYR A 479 12.43 -18.43 -3.53
CA TYR A 479 11.51 -18.69 -4.65
C TYR A 479 10.38 -17.67 -4.70
N ASP A 480 10.05 -17.19 -5.90
CA ASP A 480 8.96 -16.27 -6.12
C ASP A 480 7.60 -16.88 -5.78
N MET A 481 6.76 -16.11 -5.09
CA MET A 481 5.36 -16.42 -4.84
C MET A 481 4.49 -15.45 -5.66
N PRO A 482 3.86 -15.92 -6.74
CA PRO A 482 2.99 -15.08 -7.56
C PRO A 482 1.82 -14.53 -6.74
N ALA A 483 1.53 -13.24 -6.91
CA ALA A 483 0.44 -12.56 -6.19
C ALA A 483 0.47 -12.82 -4.65
N ALA A 484 1.65 -12.74 -4.04
CA ALA A 484 1.90 -13.10 -2.64
C ALA A 484 0.85 -12.58 -1.63
N PRO A 485 0.36 -11.32 -1.70
CA PRO A 485 -0.72 -10.85 -0.81
C PRO A 485 -2.03 -11.63 -0.95
N VAL A 486 -2.35 -12.07 -2.15
CA VAL A 486 -3.56 -12.88 -2.43
C VAL A 486 -3.36 -14.31 -1.94
N ALA A 487 -2.19 -14.89 -2.17
CA ALA A 487 -1.84 -16.20 -1.62
C ALA A 487 -1.92 -16.23 -0.09
N ALA A 488 -1.38 -15.19 0.57
CA ALA A 488 -1.49 -15.01 2.02
C ALA A 488 -2.95 -14.91 2.50
N PHE A 489 -3.78 -14.16 1.77
CA PHE A 489 -5.23 -14.05 2.04
C PHE A 489 -5.91 -15.41 1.93
N VAL A 490 -5.67 -16.16 0.86
CA VAL A 490 -6.30 -17.48 0.62
C VAL A 490 -5.89 -18.47 1.70
N VAL A 491 -4.60 -18.54 2.03
CA VAL A 491 -4.10 -19.42 3.10
C VAL A 491 -4.72 -19.02 4.45
N GLY A 492 -4.75 -17.72 4.76
CA GLY A 492 -5.42 -17.22 5.97
C GLY A 492 -6.89 -17.63 6.05
N ALA A 493 -7.63 -17.49 4.94
CA ALA A 493 -9.03 -17.89 4.87
C ALA A 493 -9.23 -19.41 5.05
N VAL A 494 -8.48 -20.21 4.28
CA VAL A 494 -8.60 -21.68 4.30
C VAL A 494 -8.22 -22.25 5.66
N VAL A 495 -7.09 -21.81 6.21
CA VAL A 495 -6.61 -22.28 7.51
C VAL A 495 -7.58 -21.87 8.62
N TYR A 496 -8.08 -20.62 8.60
CA TYR A 496 -9.10 -20.19 9.56
C TYR A 496 -10.35 -21.07 9.49
N PHE A 497 -10.85 -21.35 8.28
CA PHE A 497 -12.01 -22.23 8.08
C PHE A 497 -11.77 -23.63 8.66
N ILE A 498 -10.61 -24.24 8.36
CA ILE A 498 -10.26 -25.56 8.89
C ILE A 498 -10.22 -25.53 10.42
N CYS A 499 -9.50 -24.58 11.02
CA CYS A 499 -9.39 -24.44 12.48
C CYS A 499 -10.75 -24.24 13.15
N MET A 500 -11.66 -23.48 12.55
CA MET A 500 -13.02 -23.33 13.02
C MET A 500 -13.81 -24.64 13.01
N LYS A 501 -13.67 -25.44 11.93
CA LYS A 501 -14.39 -26.72 11.77
C LYS A 501 -13.90 -27.80 12.72
N ILE A 502 -12.61 -27.83 13.06
CA ILE A 502 -12.04 -28.79 14.02
C ILE A 502 -12.15 -28.32 15.48
N GLY A 503 -12.84 -27.20 15.74
CA GLY A 503 -13.16 -26.74 17.10
C GLY A 503 -12.04 -25.99 17.83
N LEU A 504 -11.03 -25.47 17.11
CA LEU A 504 -9.93 -24.69 17.71
C LEU A 504 -10.32 -23.26 18.09
N ALA A 505 -11.55 -22.84 17.80
CA ALA A 505 -12.02 -21.48 18.12
C ALA A 505 -12.29 -21.28 19.60
N SER A 506 -11.83 -20.17 20.15
CA SER A 506 -12.21 -19.73 21.50
C SER A 506 -13.70 -19.39 21.59
N LYS A 507 -14.26 -19.49 22.80
CA LYS A 507 -15.68 -19.18 23.05
C LYS A 507 -15.98 -17.70 22.84
N VAL A 508 -17.12 -17.41 22.23
CA VAL A 508 -17.65 -16.04 22.10
C VAL A 508 -18.12 -15.58 23.49
N VAL A 509 -17.76 -14.34 23.82
CA VAL A 509 -18.15 -13.67 25.07
C VAL A 509 -19.19 -12.60 24.71
N PRO A 510 -20.38 -12.61 25.26
CA PRO A 510 -21.40 -11.59 24.97
C PRO A 510 -20.92 -10.21 25.42
N LEU A 511 -21.26 -9.18 24.66
CA LEU A 511 -21.05 -7.79 25.07
C LEU A 511 -22.11 -7.35 26.07
N PRO A 512 -21.81 -6.40 26.99
CA PRO A 512 -22.82 -5.72 27.79
C PRO A 512 -23.92 -5.13 26.90
N ALA A 513 -25.19 -5.15 27.39
CA ALA A 513 -26.34 -4.71 26.59
C ALA A 513 -26.20 -3.28 26.01
N ALA A 514 -25.55 -2.37 26.77
CA ALA A 514 -25.28 -0.99 26.33
C ALA A 514 -24.34 -0.87 25.13
N ASN A 515 -23.56 -1.90 24.83
CA ASN A 515 -22.51 -1.89 23.81
C ASN A 515 -22.82 -2.88 22.67
N GLN A 516 -24.00 -3.46 22.66
CA GLN A 516 -24.41 -4.33 21.55
C GLN A 516 -24.67 -3.48 20.31
N PRO A 517 -24.11 -3.87 19.15
CA PRO A 517 -24.43 -3.21 17.89
C PRO A 517 -25.94 -3.27 17.65
N SER A 518 -26.55 -2.16 17.26
CA SER A 518 -27.95 -2.19 16.81
C SER A 518 -28.04 -3.15 15.65
N ASN A 519 -28.82 -4.21 15.79
CA ASN A 519 -29.14 -5.15 14.70
C ASN A 519 -29.90 -4.37 13.61
N ALA A 520 -29.18 -3.69 12.73
CA ALA A 520 -29.71 -3.08 11.53
C ALA A 520 -29.44 -3.99 10.33
#